data_af453947d5d4d807cebf4532b800357c
#
_entry.id   af453947d5d4d807cebf4532b800357c
#
_cell.length_a   1.000
_cell.length_b   1.000
_cell.length_c   1.000
_cell.angle_alpha   90.00
_cell.angle_beta   90.00
_cell.angle_gamma   90.00
#
_symmetry.space_group_name_H-M   'P 1'
#
loop_
_entity.id
_entity.type
_entity.pdbx_description
1 polymer ?
#
loop_
_entity_poly.entity_id
_entity_poly.type
_entity_poly.pdbx_seq_one_letter_code
_entity_poly.pdbx_strand_id
1 'polypeptide(L)'
;MRSSSQDHKRADEGDKGPNTGGMGAYSPVPIITDEDLEFSLEHVMKPTAAAMVAEGCPFTGVLYGGLMKTPQGPMVIEFNCRFGDPETEVVLPRLATDIYDIFSAVADHTPMPQIEWKKEVTMGFVMASKGYPGDYEKGYEINFPSVISSEVEKSAIRVFHMGTSLKDGRYYTAGGRVLMVVGFGENLQEAHDKALAAVESIECENLFYRRDIGWRVL
;
A
#
# COMPACT_ATOMS: atom_id res chain seq x y z
N MET A 1 -6.05 11.79 -13.94
CA MET A 1 -6.55 10.46 -13.50
C MET A 1 -6.21 10.29 -12.03
N ARG A 2 -7.15 9.81 -11.22
CA ARG A 2 -6.97 9.59 -9.77
C ARG A 2 -6.57 8.14 -9.54
N SER A 3 -5.92 7.81 -8.43
CA SER A 3 -5.59 6.44 -8.08
C SER A 3 -6.34 6.01 -6.82
N SER A 4 -6.77 4.77 -6.79
CA SER A 4 -7.39 4.12 -5.63
C SER A 4 -6.59 2.91 -5.22
N SER A 5 -6.69 2.51 -3.95
CA SER A 5 -6.14 1.27 -3.42
C SER A 5 -7.11 0.64 -2.43
N GLN A 6 -7.06 -0.67 -2.31
CA GLN A 6 -7.81 -1.40 -1.28
C GLN A 6 -6.84 -2.21 -0.43
N ASP A 7 -6.97 -2.05 0.88
CA ASP A 7 -6.21 -2.77 1.89
C ASP A 7 -7.03 -3.94 2.48
N HIS A 8 -6.33 -4.93 3.03
CA HIS A 8 -6.88 -6.10 3.71
C HIS A 8 -6.49 -6.06 5.19
N LYS A 9 -7.41 -5.55 6.04
CA LYS A 9 -7.13 -5.24 7.45
C LYS A 9 -7.05 -6.45 8.38
N ARG A 10 -7.65 -7.60 8.03
CA ARG A 10 -7.67 -8.77 8.89
C ARG A 10 -6.40 -9.60 8.76
N ALA A 11 -5.93 -10.16 9.90
CA ALA A 11 -4.68 -10.92 9.95
C ALA A 11 -4.74 -12.23 9.18
N ASP A 12 -5.88 -12.91 9.19
CA ASP A 12 -6.04 -14.27 8.65
C ASP A 12 -6.83 -14.29 7.35
N GLU A 13 -6.66 -15.35 6.58
CA GLU A 13 -7.41 -15.60 5.34
C GLU A 13 -8.93 -15.62 5.57
N GLY A 14 -9.68 -15.25 4.53
CA GLY A 14 -11.14 -15.13 4.58
C GLY A 14 -11.62 -13.96 5.45
N ASP A 15 -10.79 -12.92 5.61
CA ASP A 15 -11.04 -11.74 6.45
C ASP A 15 -11.38 -12.09 7.90
N LYS A 16 -10.62 -13.00 8.47
CA LYS A 16 -10.74 -13.46 9.87
C LYS A 16 -9.60 -12.91 10.74
N GLY A 17 -9.69 -13.24 12.05
CA GLY A 17 -8.69 -12.79 13.01
C GLY A 17 -8.82 -11.31 13.38
N PRO A 18 -7.83 -10.78 14.11
CA PRO A 18 -7.81 -9.39 14.56
C PRO A 18 -7.57 -8.40 13.40
N ASN A 19 -7.93 -7.13 13.62
CA ASN A 19 -7.51 -6.04 12.74
C ASN A 19 -6.02 -5.78 12.87
N THR A 20 -5.39 -5.42 11.77
CA THR A 20 -3.96 -5.12 11.65
C THR A 20 -3.74 -3.74 11.05
N GLY A 21 -2.50 -3.36 10.82
CA GLY A 21 -2.15 -2.20 10.01
C GLY A 21 -2.39 -2.39 8.51
N GLY A 22 -2.69 -3.62 8.07
CA GLY A 22 -2.89 -4.05 6.68
C GLY A 22 -1.98 -5.22 6.33
N MET A 23 -2.55 -6.26 5.72
CA MET A 23 -1.86 -7.49 5.34
C MET A 23 -1.58 -7.57 3.84
N GLY A 24 -1.95 -6.56 3.09
CA GLY A 24 -1.72 -6.44 1.66
C GLY A 24 -2.71 -5.50 1.02
N ALA A 25 -2.35 -5.02 -0.15
CA ALA A 25 -3.16 -4.06 -0.90
C ALA A 25 -3.02 -4.25 -2.41
N TYR A 26 -3.92 -3.63 -3.17
CA TYR A 26 -3.82 -3.57 -4.63
C TYR A 26 -4.31 -2.23 -5.17
N SER A 27 -3.86 -1.87 -6.36
CA SER A 27 -4.20 -0.63 -7.05
C SER A 27 -4.18 -0.84 -8.59
N PRO A 28 -5.16 -0.26 -9.34
CA PRO A 28 -6.37 0.42 -8.89
C PRO A 28 -7.44 -0.56 -8.37
N VAL A 29 -8.50 -0.04 -7.76
CA VAL A 29 -9.63 -0.85 -7.27
C VAL A 29 -10.73 -0.89 -8.34
N PRO A 30 -11.01 -2.05 -8.98
CA PRO A 30 -11.94 -2.12 -10.13
C PRO A 30 -13.39 -1.73 -9.81
N ILE A 31 -13.82 -1.96 -8.57
CA ILE A 31 -15.19 -1.65 -8.13
C ILE A 31 -15.42 -0.16 -7.83
N ILE A 32 -14.37 0.66 -7.82
CA ILE A 32 -14.44 2.10 -7.59
C ILE A 32 -14.49 2.81 -8.94
N THR A 33 -15.59 3.49 -9.19
CA THR A 33 -15.83 4.22 -10.45
C THR A 33 -15.21 5.63 -10.40
N ASP A 34 -15.12 6.27 -11.57
CA ASP A 34 -14.68 7.67 -11.63
C ASP A 34 -15.67 8.60 -10.89
N GLU A 35 -16.96 8.27 -10.87
CA GLU A 35 -17.97 9.00 -10.09
C GLU A 35 -17.73 8.86 -8.58
N ASP A 36 -17.37 7.65 -8.08
CA ASP A 36 -17.01 7.43 -6.68
C ASP A 36 -15.79 8.28 -6.29
N LEU A 37 -14.78 8.35 -7.17
CA LEU A 37 -13.57 9.15 -6.94
C LEU A 37 -13.87 10.65 -6.97
N GLU A 38 -14.70 11.11 -7.92
CA GLU A 38 -15.15 12.52 -8.00
C GLU A 38 -15.96 12.88 -6.76
N PHE A 39 -16.95 12.06 -6.39
CA PHE A 39 -17.74 12.25 -5.19
C PHE A 39 -16.86 12.37 -3.95
N SER A 40 -15.91 11.45 -3.79
CA SER A 40 -14.99 11.45 -2.65
C SER A 40 -14.14 12.73 -2.60
N LEU A 41 -13.67 13.21 -3.76
CA LEU A 41 -12.91 14.46 -3.80
C LEU A 41 -13.79 15.67 -3.44
N GLU A 42 -14.97 15.80 -4.08
CA GLU A 42 -15.80 16.99 -3.95
C GLU A 42 -16.55 17.07 -2.62
N HIS A 43 -17.00 15.92 -2.09
CA HIS A 43 -17.85 15.87 -0.90
C HIS A 43 -17.14 15.41 0.38
N VAL A 44 -15.91 14.89 0.27
CA VAL A 44 -15.15 14.44 1.43
C VAL A 44 -13.83 15.20 1.55
N MET A 45 -12.93 15.08 0.57
CA MET A 45 -11.56 15.57 0.72
C MET A 45 -11.47 17.10 0.69
N LYS A 46 -12.11 17.77 -0.28
CA LYS A 46 -12.11 19.23 -0.38
C LYS A 46 -12.81 19.90 0.82
N PRO A 47 -14.01 19.45 1.25
CA PRO A 47 -14.66 20.02 2.44
C PRO A 47 -13.82 19.83 3.71
N THR A 48 -13.15 18.67 3.89
CA THR A 48 -12.27 18.44 5.02
C THR A 48 -11.10 19.42 5.03
N ALA A 49 -10.42 19.60 3.89
CA ALA A 49 -9.32 20.56 3.79
C ALA A 49 -9.79 22.01 4.03
N ALA A 50 -10.96 22.39 3.50
CA ALA A 50 -11.54 23.71 3.73
C ALA A 50 -11.93 23.94 5.20
N ALA A 51 -12.48 22.92 5.87
CA ALA A 51 -12.81 22.99 7.29
C ALA A 51 -11.56 23.18 8.15
N MET A 52 -10.46 22.51 7.85
CA MET A 52 -9.19 22.71 8.55
C MET A 52 -8.68 24.14 8.43
N VAL A 53 -8.82 24.76 7.27
CA VAL A 53 -8.48 26.18 7.09
C VAL A 53 -9.39 27.08 7.94
N ALA A 54 -10.71 26.81 7.93
CA ALA A 54 -11.68 27.59 8.69
C ALA A 54 -11.47 27.50 10.21
N GLU A 55 -11.01 26.33 10.70
CA GLU A 55 -10.67 26.09 12.12
C GLU A 55 -9.28 26.66 12.50
N GLY A 56 -8.56 27.32 11.59
CA GLY A 56 -7.24 27.89 11.84
C GLY A 56 -6.09 26.90 11.91
N CYS A 57 -6.29 25.68 11.42
CA CYS A 57 -5.29 24.63 11.36
C CYS A 57 -5.09 24.12 9.91
N PRO A 58 -4.65 24.99 8.97
CA PRO A 58 -4.45 24.58 7.59
C PRO A 58 -3.43 23.44 7.51
N PHE A 59 -3.72 22.46 6.64
CA PHE A 59 -2.87 21.28 6.47
C PHE A 59 -2.18 21.33 5.10
N THR A 60 -0.85 21.20 5.10
CA THR A 60 -0.04 21.06 3.90
C THR A 60 0.65 19.68 3.93
N GLY A 61 0.39 18.85 2.93
CA GLY A 61 0.93 17.50 2.86
C GLY A 61 -0.03 16.51 2.23
N VAL A 62 0.07 15.25 2.64
CA VAL A 62 -0.76 14.16 2.14
C VAL A 62 -1.92 13.92 3.10
N LEU A 63 -3.13 14.18 2.62
CA LEU A 63 -4.36 13.79 3.30
C LEU A 63 -4.88 12.48 2.66
N TYR A 64 -4.79 11.37 3.39
CA TYR A 64 -5.31 10.08 2.99
C TYR A 64 -6.69 9.86 3.60
N GLY A 65 -7.69 9.57 2.77
CA GLY A 65 -9.05 9.22 3.20
C GLY A 65 -9.28 7.72 3.12
N GLY A 66 -9.46 7.08 4.26
CA GLY A 66 -9.97 5.71 4.36
C GLY A 66 -11.48 5.72 4.19
N LEU A 67 -11.98 5.19 3.07
CA LEU A 67 -13.39 5.22 2.73
C LEU A 67 -13.97 3.81 2.57
N MET A 68 -15.24 3.66 2.90
CA MET A 68 -16.02 2.46 2.64
C MET A 68 -17.05 2.73 1.55
N LYS A 69 -17.03 1.97 0.46
CA LYS A 69 -18.10 2.01 -0.54
C LYS A 69 -19.34 1.34 0.03
N THR A 70 -20.44 2.09 0.11
CA THR A 70 -21.74 1.60 0.58
C THR A 70 -22.81 1.82 -0.48
N PRO A 71 -24.02 1.22 -0.34
CA PRO A 71 -25.16 1.53 -1.22
C PRO A 71 -25.56 3.01 -1.27
N GLN A 72 -25.17 3.79 -0.24
CA GLN A 72 -25.43 5.23 -0.15
C GLN A 72 -24.26 6.09 -0.69
N GLY A 73 -23.22 5.45 -1.24
CA GLY A 73 -22.00 6.09 -1.72
C GLY A 73 -20.81 5.89 -0.77
N PRO A 74 -19.66 6.52 -1.07
CA PRO A 74 -18.47 6.46 -0.24
C PRO A 74 -18.69 7.10 1.14
N MET A 75 -18.40 6.37 2.22
CA MET A 75 -18.51 6.82 3.61
C MET A 75 -17.14 6.85 4.25
N VAL A 76 -16.85 7.87 5.06
CA VAL A 76 -15.57 8.05 5.74
C VAL A 76 -15.45 7.07 6.91
N ILE A 77 -14.32 6.36 6.97
CA ILE A 77 -13.89 5.57 8.12
C ILE A 77 -12.90 6.39 8.94
N GLU A 78 -11.85 6.89 8.29
CA GLU A 78 -10.77 7.65 8.94
C GLU A 78 -10.06 8.58 7.96
N PHE A 79 -9.33 9.55 8.52
CA PHE A 79 -8.31 10.31 7.79
C PHE A 79 -6.94 10.04 8.38
N ASN A 80 -5.93 10.03 7.52
CA ASN A 80 -4.53 9.97 7.91
C ASN A 80 -3.77 11.15 7.29
N CYS A 81 -2.95 11.84 8.09
CA CYS A 81 -2.13 12.98 7.66
C CYS A 81 -0.76 12.51 7.11
N ARG A 82 -0.75 11.42 6.37
CA ARG A 82 0.42 10.79 5.76
C ARG A 82 -0.06 9.80 4.70
N PHE A 83 0.88 9.28 3.92
CA PHE A 83 0.60 8.16 3.03
C PHE A 83 0.10 6.93 3.82
N GLY A 84 -0.84 6.19 3.24
CA GLY A 84 -1.29 4.90 3.78
C GLY A 84 -0.16 3.86 3.74
N ASP A 85 -0.17 2.91 4.64
CA ASP A 85 0.72 1.77 4.71
C ASP A 85 -0.12 0.53 5.07
N PRO A 86 -0.34 -0.42 4.13
CA PRO A 86 0.51 -0.73 2.96
C PRO A 86 0.04 -0.15 1.59
N GLU A 87 -0.81 0.85 1.54
CA GLU A 87 -1.36 1.36 0.29
C GLU A 87 -0.33 2.09 -0.57
N THR A 88 0.63 2.77 0.05
CA THR A 88 1.68 3.53 -0.65
C THR A 88 2.52 2.65 -1.56
N GLU A 89 2.85 1.46 -1.12
CA GLU A 89 3.69 0.50 -1.81
C GLU A 89 3.03 -0.05 -3.09
N VAL A 90 1.71 0.05 -3.21
CA VAL A 90 0.98 -0.32 -4.44
C VAL A 90 0.55 0.89 -5.27
N VAL A 91 0.50 2.09 -4.68
CA VAL A 91 0.07 3.31 -5.38
C VAL A 91 1.25 4.03 -6.02
N LEU A 92 2.29 4.37 -5.25
CA LEU A 92 3.40 5.19 -5.75
C LEU A 92 4.20 4.53 -6.89
N PRO A 93 4.42 3.22 -6.94
CA PRO A 93 5.08 2.60 -8.08
C PRO A 93 4.37 2.80 -9.43
N ARG A 94 3.05 3.08 -9.40
CA ARG A 94 2.24 3.40 -10.57
C ARG A 94 2.30 4.88 -10.97
N LEU A 95 2.87 5.74 -10.12
CA LEU A 95 3.03 7.16 -10.44
C LEU A 95 4.01 7.32 -11.61
N ALA A 96 3.60 8.06 -12.66
CA ALA A 96 4.43 8.40 -13.80
C ALA A 96 5.05 9.81 -13.67
N THR A 97 4.33 10.73 -13.02
CA THR A 97 4.85 12.07 -12.70
C THR A 97 5.96 11.97 -11.66
N ASP A 98 7.01 12.76 -11.79
CA ASP A 98 8.09 12.79 -10.79
C ASP A 98 7.54 13.23 -9.43
N ILE A 99 7.75 12.40 -8.41
CA ILE A 99 7.27 12.68 -7.04
C ILE A 99 7.98 13.90 -6.44
N TYR A 100 9.21 14.19 -6.87
CA TYR A 100 9.94 15.38 -6.44
C TYR A 100 9.21 16.66 -6.87
N ASP A 101 8.74 16.71 -8.11
CA ASP A 101 7.98 17.87 -8.62
C ASP A 101 6.68 18.08 -7.84
N ILE A 102 5.99 16.99 -7.50
CA ILE A 102 4.78 17.02 -6.66
C ILE A 102 5.10 17.56 -5.27
N PHE A 103 6.14 17.06 -4.62
CA PHE A 103 6.49 17.48 -3.26
C PHE A 103 7.02 18.91 -3.23
N SER A 104 7.80 19.32 -4.24
CA SER A 104 8.28 20.69 -4.38
C SER A 104 7.09 21.64 -4.53
N ALA A 105 6.12 21.32 -5.38
CA ALA A 105 4.92 22.15 -5.55
C ALA A 105 4.12 22.28 -4.24
N VAL A 106 4.02 21.22 -3.45
CA VAL A 106 3.37 21.24 -2.13
C VAL A 106 4.15 22.11 -1.14
N ALA A 107 5.48 21.94 -1.07
CA ALA A 107 6.33 22.66 -0.13
C ALA A 107 6.40 24.16 -0.45
N ASP A 108 6.49 24.51 -1.72
CA ASP A 108 6.64 25.88 -2.20
C ASP A 108 5.30 26.58 -2.42
N HIS A 109 4.16 25.91 -2.18
CA HIS A 109 2.81 26.40 -2.43
C HIS A 109 2.60 26.88 -3.87
N THR A 110 3.22 26.21 -4.83
CA THR A 110 3.09 26.47 -6.27
C THR A 110 2.01 25.59 -6.90
N PRO A 111 1.54 25.89 -8.12
CA PRO A 111 0.58 25.03 -8.81
C PRO A 111 1.09 23.60 -8.96
N MET A 112 0.23 22.65 -8.64
CA MET A 112 0.54 21.21 -8.76
C MET A 112 0.76 20.81 -10.23
N PRO A 113 1.77 19.98 -10.54
CA PRO A 113 1.90 19.40 -11.86
C PRO A 113 0.70 18.52 -12.20
N GLN A 114 0.48 18.26 -13.48
CA GLN A 114 -0.50 17.27 -13.91
C GLN A 114 -0.02 15.88 -13.47
N ILE A 115 -0.81 15.23 -12.60
CA ILE A 115 -0.45 13.89 -12.09
C ILE A 115 -0.88 12.84 -13.11
N GLU A 116 0.09 12.05 -13.56
CA GLU A 116 -0.08 10.96 -14.50
C GLU A 116 0.25 9.62 -13.84
N TRP A 117 -0.47 8.57 -14.26
CA TRP A 117 -0.33 7.22 -13.73
C TRP A 117 -0.02 6.23 -14.84
N LYS A 118 0.83 5.27 -14.55
CA LYS A 118 1.08 4.12 -15.42
C LYS A 118 -0.18 3.27 -15.53
N LYS A 119 -0.32 2.56 -16.65
CA LYS A 119 -1.46 1.67 -16.90
C LYS A 119 -1.38 0.36 -16.12
N GLU A 120 -0.16 -0.06 -15.77
CA GLU A 120 0.09 -1.27 -14.99
C GLU A 120 -0.70 -1.24 -13.69
N VAL A 121 -1.14 -2.41 -13.27
CA VAL A 121 -1.76 -2.62 -11.96
C VAL A 121 -0.73 -3.22 -11.00
N THR A 122 -0.99 -3.08 -9.72
CA THR A 122 -0.10 -3.57 -8.66
C THR A 122 -0.89 -4.33 -7.62
N MET A 123 -0.30 -5.40 -7.09
CA MET A 123 -0.80 -6.11 -5.92
C MET A 123 0.36 -6.49 -5.03
N GLY A 124 0.18 -6.31 -3.71
CA GLY A 124 1.24 -6.53 -2.73
C GLY A 124 0.77 -7.33 -1.53
N PHE A 125 1.64 -8.18 -1.06
CA PHE A 125 1.46 -9.05 0.11
C PHE A 125 2.38 -8.59 1.22
N VAL A 126 1.83 -8.40 2.41
CA VAL A 126 2.62 -8.14 3.61
C VAL A 126 3.04 -9.45 4.25
N MET A 127 4.33 -9.60 4.49
CA MET A 127 4.92 -10.67 5.29
C MET A 127 5.11 -10.13 6.71
N ALA A 128 4.41 -10.72 7.67
CA ALA A 128 4.41 -10.28 9.06
C ALA A 128 5.05 -11.34 9.97
N SER A 129 5.60 -10.92 11.11
CA SER A 129 6.11 -11.81 12.15
C SER A 129 4.99 -12.64 12.76
N LYS A 130 5.19 -13.93 12.96
CA LYS A 130 4.21 -14.79 13.63
C LYS A 130 3.84 -14.22 15.00
N GLY A 131 2.53 -14.14 15.26
CA GLY A 131 1.95 -13.52 16.44
C GLY A 131 1.41 -12.10 16.20
N TYR A 132 1.85 -11.41 15.13
CA TYR A 132 1.31 -10.10 14.76
C TYR A 132 -0.21 -10.17 14.47
N PRO A 133 -1.07 -9.21 14.94
CA PRO A 133 -0.75 -7.92 15.56
C PRO A 133 -0.56 -7.98 17.10
N GLY A 134 -0.58 -9.17 17.71
CA GLY A 134 -0.25 -9.36 19.12
C GLY A 134 1.26 -9.39 19.36
N ASP A 135 1.69 -10.14 20.39
CA ASP A 135 3.09 -10.29 20.71
C ASP A 135 3.83 -11.14 19.66
N TYR A 136 4.99 -10.70 19.24
CA TYR A 136 5.82 -11.37 18.24
C TYR A 136 7.31 -11.27 18.58
N GLU A 137 8.06 -12.27 18.15
CA GLU A 137 9.52 -12.30 18.28
C GLU A 137 10.20 -11.61 17.08
N LYS A 138 11.45 -11.20 17.27
CA LYS A 138 12.30 -10.50 16.29
C LYS A 138 13.66 -11.19 16.18
N GLY A 139 14.44 -10.80 15.15
CA GLY A 139 15.82 -11.26 15.00
C GLY A 139 15.97 -12.54 14.19
N TYR A 140 14.93 -12.97 13.47
CA TYR A 140 15.00 -14.11 12.55
C TYR A 140 15.59 -13.69 11.22
N GLU A 141 16.54 -14.45 10.70
CA GLU A 141 17.18 -14.17 9.42
C GLU A 141 16.18 -14.31 8.25
N ILE A 142 16.29 -13.40 7.28
CA ILE A 142 15.47 -13.38 6.08
C ILE A 142 16.38 -13.69 4.90
N ASN A 143 16.12 -14.80 4.20
CA ASN A 143 16.88 -15.21 3.04
C ASN A 143 16.14 -14.85 1.76
N PHE A 144 16.72 -13.95 0.97
CA PHE A 144 16.20 -13.57 -0.34
C PHE A 144 16.82 -14.45 -1.43
N PRO A 145 16.03 -14.99 -2.37
CA PRO A 145 16.58 -15.67 -3.54
C PRO A 145 17.35 -14.68 -4.42
N SER A 146 18.37 -15.15 -5.12
CA SER A 146 19.26 -14.33 -5.98
C SER A 146 18.50 -13.52 -7.04
N VAL A 147 17.36 -14.00 -7.50
CA VAL A 147 16.51 -13.31 -8.49
C VAL A 147 15.88 -12.02 -7.94
N ILE A 148 15.58 -11.97 -6.64
CA ILE A 148 15.02 -10.77 -6.00
C ILE A 148 16.12 -9.75 -5.66
N SER A 149 17.36 -10.20 -5.47
CA SER A 149 18.48 -9.37 -5.04
C SER A 149 19.21 -8.61 -6.16
N SER A 150 19.01 -8.95 -7.43
CA SER A 150 19.93 -8.54 -8.50
C SER A 150 19.45 -7.45 -9.47
N GLU A 151 18.16 -7.15 -9.62
CA GLU A 151 17.69 -6.08 -10.54
C GLU A 151 16.35 -5.46 -10.13
N VAL A 152 16.38 -4.51 -9.21
CA VAL A 152 15.15 -3.85 -8.68
C VAL A 152 14.45 -2.98 -9.73
N GLU A 153 15.15 -2.39 -10.70
CA GLU A 153 14.55 -1.41 -11.64
C GLU A 153 13.83 -2.03 -12.86
N LYS A 154 14.11 -3.28 -13.21
CA LYS A 154 13.50 -3.98 -14.37
C LYS A 154 12.62 -5.16 -13.96
N SER A 155 12.55 -5.45 -12.69
CA SER A 155 11.79 -6.57 -12.16
C SER A 155 10.30 -6.26 -12.14
N ALA A 156 9.48 -7.24 -12.56
CA ALA A 156 8.02 -7.21 -12.35
C ALA A 156 7.62 -7.34 -10.87
N ILE A 157 8.60 -7.30 -9.96
CA ILE A 157 8.47 -7.43 -8.52
C ILE A 157 9.27 -6.32 -7.83
N ARG A 158 8.71 -5.77 -6.73
CA ARG A 158 9.45 -4.92 -5.78
C ARG A 158 9.26 -5.43 -4.37
N VAL A 159 10.33 -5.38 -3.58
CA VAL A 159 10.29 -5.68 -2.15
C VAL A 159 10.54 -4.40 -1.37
N PHE A 160 9.61 -4.08 -0.48
CA PHE A 160 9.71 -2.95 0.45
C PHE A 160 10.02 -3.48 1.85
N HIS A 161 11.01 -2.87 2.49
CA HIS A 161 11.38 -3.16 3.87
C HIS A 161 10.50 -2.32 4.80
N MET A 162 9.63 -2.97 5.58
CA MET A 162 8.74 -2.33 6.54
C MET A 162 9.30 -2.39 7.96
N GLY A 163 9.74 -3.57 8.39
CA GLY A 163 10.27 -3.81 9.73
C GLY A 163 11.43 -4.80 9.69
N THR A 164 12.50 -4.44 9.02
CA THR A 164 13.73 -5.22 8.93
C THR A 164 14.90 -4.50 9.59
N SER A 165 15.92 -5.24 10.00
CA SER A 165 17.23 -4.74 10.36
C SER A 165 18.30 -5.39 9.50
N LEU A 166 19.36 -4.63 9.18
CA LEU A 166 20.53 -5.12 8.47
C LEU A 166 21.70 -5.26 9.43
N LYS A 167 22.28 -6.47 9.50
CA LYS A 167 23.45 -6.76 10.32
C LYS A 167 24.39 -7.67 9.55
N ASP A 168 25.64 -7.29 9.43
CA ASP A 168 26.69 -8.05 8.74
C ASP A 168 26.29 -8.52 7.32
N GLY A 169 25.58 -7.65 6.59
CA GLY A 169 25.11 -7.92 5.22
C GLY A 169 23.88 -8.83 5.15
N ARG A 170 23.25 -9.19 6.26
CA ARG A 170 22.06 -10.05 6.34
C ARG A 170 20.86 -9.30 6.91
N TYR A 171 19.67 -9.60 6.42
CA TYR A 171 18.43 -9.01 6.90
C TYR A 171 17.78 -9.88 7.98
N TYR A 172 17.18 -9.22 8.95
CA TYR A 172 16.49 -9.85 10.07
C TYR A 172 15.15 -9.20 10.32
N THR A 173 14.19 -9.95 10.87
CA THR A 173 12.91 -9.41 11.32
C THR A 173 13.13 -8.44 12.48
N ALA A 174 12.51 -7.24 12.42
CA ALA A 174 12.63 -6.19 13.43
C ALA A 174 11.30 -5.51 13.78
N GLY A 175 10.20 -5.88 13.09
CA GLY A 175 8.87 -5.33 13.27
C GLY A 175 7.77 -6.37 13.18
N GLY A 176 6.52 -5.97 13.41
CA GLY A 176 5.34 -6.80 13.21
C GLY A 176 5.10 -7.07 11.74
N ARG A 177 4.92 -6.01 10.93
CA ARG A 177 5.00 -6.10 9.46
C ARG A 177 6.45 -5.93 9.06
N VAL A 178 6.97 -6.86 8.28
CA VAL A 178 8.41 -7.01 8.04
C VAL A 178 8.79 -6.64 6.62
N LEU A 179 8.06 -7.18 5.64
CA LEU A 179 8.26 -6.92 4.22
C LEU A 179 6.90 -6.70 3.55
N MET A 180 6.90 -5.95 2.45
CA MET A 180 5.83 -6.00 1.47
C MET A 180 6.41 -6.33 0.10
N VAL A 181 5.87 -7.36 -0.54
CA VAL A 181 6.26 -7.83 -1.86
C VAL A 181 5.18 -7.45 -2.85
N VAL A 182 5.51 -6.61 -3.82
CA VAL A 182 4.59 -6.03 -4.79
C VAL A 182 4.88 -6.54 -6.19
N GLY A 183 3.88 -7.15 -6.81
CA GLY A 183 3.89 -7.57 -8.21
C GLY A 183 3.24 -6.53 -9.11
N PHE A 184 3.74 -6.46 -10.35
CA PHE A 184 3.24 -5.60 -11.43
C PHE A 184 2.70 -6.47 -12.56
N GLY A 185 1.56 -6.08 -13.12
CA GLY A 185 0.93 -6.81 -14.21
C GLY A 185 0.08 -5.93 -15.12
N GLU A 186 -0.34 -6.49 -16.25
CA GLU A 186 -1.34 -5.88 -17.12
C GLU A 186 -2.75 -5.98 -16.51
N ASN A 187 -2.96 -6.94 -15.61
CA ASN A 187 -4.18 -7.18 -14.84
C ASN A 187 -3.85 -7.65 -13.41
N LEU A 188 -4.85 -7.62 -12.53
CA LEU A 188 -4.65 -7.96 -11.11
C LEU A 188 -4.26 -9.41 -10.88
N GLN A 189 -4.73 -10.36 -11.70
CA GLN A 189 -4.33 -11.76 -11.59
C GLN A 189 -2.84 -11.94 -11.85
N GLU A 190 -2.30 -11.32 -12.90
CA GLU A 190 -0.88 -11.37 -13.21
C GLU A 190 -0.03 -10.74 -12.10
N ALA A 191 -0.46 -9.57 -11.58
CA ALA A 191 0.23 -8.90 -10.47
C ALA A 191 0.22 -9.77 -9.20
N HIS A 192 -0.93 -10.41 -8.89
CA HIS A 192 -1.10 -11.36 -7.80
C HIS A 192 -0.12 -12.52 -7.91
N ASP A 193 -0.13 -13.23 -9.05
CA ASP A 193 0.62 -14.46 -9.23
C ASP A 193 2.14 -14.21 -9.13
N LYS A 194 2.60 -13.10 -9.71
CA LYS A 194 4.00 -12.68 -9.59
C LYS A 194 4.38 -12.36 -8.15
N ALA A 195 3.56 -11.58 -7.45
CA ALA A 195 3.85 -11.21 -6.06
C ALA A 195 3.83 -12.44 -5.15
N LEU A 196 2.84 -13.31 -5.29
CA LEU A 196 2.71 -14.53 -4.47
C LEU A 196 3.90 -15.48 -4.70
N ALA A 197 4.29 -15.71 -5.95
CA ALA A 197 5.47 -16.54 -6.26
C ALA A 197 6.75 -15.97 -5.62
N ALA A 198 6.91 -14.65 -5.62
CA ALA A 198 8.04 -14.00 -4.97
C ALA A 198 8.00 -14.13 -3.45
N VAL A 199 6.83 -13.94 -2.82
CA VAL A 199 6.63 -14.17 -1.38
C VAL A 199 7.00 -15.59 -0.99
N GLU A 200 6.55 -16.59 -1.75
CA GLU A 200 6.83 -18.02 -1.50
C GLU A 200 8.30 -18.40 -1.64
N SER A 201 9.07 -17.59 -2.36
CA SER A 201 10.51 -17.79 -2.53
C SER A 201 11.37 -17.17 -1.43
N ILE A 202 10.81 -16.28 -0.60
CA ILE A 202 11.51 -15.67 0.54
C ILE A 202 11.43 -16.61 1.74
N GLU A 203 12.59 -16.98 2.26
CA GLU A 203 12.68 -17.94 3.38
C GLU A 203 12.91 -17.20 4.70
N CYS A 204 11.99 -17.40 5.64
CA CYS A 204 12.13 -17.01 7.04
C CYS A 204 11.11 -17.80 7.89
N GLU A 205 11.59 -18.51 8.89
CA GLU A 205 10.73 -19.38 9.71
C GLU A 205 9.70 -18.64 10.56
N ASN A 206 9.93 -17.35 10.83
CA ASN A 206 9.05 -16.52 11.67
C ASN A 206 8.15 -15.59 10.86
N LEU A 207 8.00 -15.76 9.55
CA LEU A 207 7.08 -14.95 8.75
C LEU A 207 5.81 -15.74 8.42
N PHE A 208 4.70 -14.99 8.30
CA PHE A 208 3.45 -15.45 7.71
C PHE A 208 2.87 -14.37 6.82
N TYR A 209 1.98 -14.74 5.94
CA TYR A 209 1.26 -13.85 5.01
C TYR A 209 -0.08 -14.47 4.64
N ARG A 210 -0.99 -13.64 4.10
CA ARG A 210 -2.27 -14.08 3.56
C ARG A 210 -2.12 -14.38 2.08
N ARG A 211 -2.59 -15.54 1.63
CA ARG A 211 -2.61 -15.91 0.19
C ARG A 211 -3.79 -15.30 -0.56
N ASP A 212 -4.84 -14.92 0.15
CA ASP A 212 -6.11 -14.48 -0.40
C ASP A 212 -6.21 -12.96 -0.63
N ILE A 213 -5.07 -12.24 -0.66
CA ILE A 213 -5.07 -10.82 -1.01
C ILE A 213 -5.66 -10.63 -2.42
N GLY A 214 -6.66 -9.74 -2.53
CA GLY A 214 -7.34 -9.49 -3.80
C GLY A 214 -8.49 -10.44 -4.13
N TRP A 215 -8.83 -11.41 -3.29
CA TRP A 215 -9.84 -12.44 -3.57
C TRP A 215 -11.20 -11.92 -4.05
N ARG A 216 -11.53 -10.65 -3.76
CA ARG A 216 -12.80 -10.03 -4.19
C ARG A 216 -12.80 -9.58 -5.65
N VAL A 217 -11.64 -9.53 -6.30
CA VAL A 217 -11.45 -8.95 -7.64
C VAL A 217 -10.67 -9.85 -8.60
N LEU A 218 -10.32 -11.06 -8.16
CA LEU A 218 -9.64 -12.12 -8.92
C LEU A 218 -10.61 -13.21 -9.44
#